data_bed3818c8f9d2045ea8989cce008f87d
#
_entry.id   bed3818c8f9d2045ea8989cce008f87d
#
_cell.length_a   1.000
_cell.length_b   1.000
_cell.length_c   1.000
_cell.angle_alpha   90.00
_cell.angle_beta   90.00
_cell.angle_gamma   90.00
#
_symmetry.space_group_name_H-M   'P 1'
#
loop_
_entity.id
_entity.type
_entity.pdbx_description
1 polymer ?
#
loop_
_entity_poly.entity_id
_entity_poly.type
_entity_poly.pdbx_seq_one_letter_code
_entity_poly.pdbx_strand_id
1 'polypeptide(L)'
;MQERTLKVLEYKKILERLAGEARSKLVKKQILNLLPLSEYDQISEELENTAQMVGVISRFGNIDLFGLYDFTNIITYVRKNGALDPYDLLKVNDLLRVSEYLKEYGKDIEESYIKDLFNRINTNEFIKNEIDRSIISQDEIADNASRELRNIR
;
A
#
# COMPACT_ATOMS: atom_id res chain seq x y z
N MET A 1 -6.54 -29.43 -3.60
CA MET A 1 -7.71 -29.77 -2.73
C MET A 1 -8.98 -29.72 -3.59
N GLN A 2 -9.92 -30.66 -3.39
CA GLN A 2 -11.14 -30.69 -4.24
C GLN A 2 -12.10 -29.56 -3.82
N GLU A 3 -12.77 -28.94 -4.78
CA GLU A 3 -13.74 -27.85 -4.58
C GLU A 3 -14.84 -28.19 -3.56
N ARG A 4 -15.28 -29.46 -3.56
CA ARG A 4 -16.26 -29.99 -2.59
C ARG A 4 -15.74 -29.89 -1.14
N THR A 5 -14.46 -30.17 -0.91
CA THR A 5 -13.84 -30.08 0.43
C THR A 5 -13.79 -28.64 0.93
N LEU A 6 -13.43 -27.70 0.06
CA LEU A 6 -13.40 -26.26 0.41
C LEU A 6 -14.80 -25.73 0.77
N LYS A 7 -15.82 -26.24 0.08
CA LYS A 7 -17.21 -25.87 0.37
C LYS A 7 -17.67 -26.43 1.71
N VAL A 8 -17.35 -27.68 2.03
CA VAL A 8 -17.71 -28.31 3.35
C VAL A 8 -17.01 -27.62 4.51
N LEU A 9 -15.75 -27.21 4.29
CA LEU A 9 -14.94 -26.48 5.31
C LEU A 9 -15.30 -24.99 5.38
N GLU A 10 -16.28 -24.52 4.62
CA GLU A 10 -16.67 -23.09 4.55
C GLU A 10 -15.50 -22.14 4.29
N TYR A 11 -14.49 -22.62 3.54
CA TYR A 11 -13.24 -21.88 3.29
C TYR A 11 -13.46 -20.47 2.77
N LYS A 12 -14.49 -20.30 1.92
CA LYS A 12 -14.85 -18.98 1.39
C LYS A 12 -15.22 -17.99 2.50
N LYS A 13 -15.89 -18.41 3.55
CA LYS A 13 -16.23 -17.54 4.69
C LYS A 13 -14.98 -17.08 5.44
N ILE A 14 -13.97 -17.93 5.54
CA ILE A 14 -12.68 -17.56 6.14
C ILE A 14 -12.01 -16.48 5.29
N LEU A 15 -11.97 -16.67 3.96
CA LEU A 15 -11.41 -15.66 3.06
C LEU A 15 -12.19 -14.33 3.08
N GLU A 16 -13.51 -14.37 3.16
CA GLU A 16 -14.34 -13.18 3.26
C GLU A 16 -14.06 -12.39 4.56
N ARG A 17 -13.90 -13.10 5.69
CA ARG A 17 -13.50 -12.47 6.95
C ARG A 17 -12.11 -11.86 6.87
N LEU A 18 -11.13 -12.60 6.35
CA LEU A 18 -9.78 -12.09 6.17
C LEU A 18 -9.74 -10.89 5.22
N ALA A 19 -10.49 -10.93 4.10
CA ALA A 19 -10.61 -9.80 3.19
C ALA A 19 -11.26 -8.57 3.84
N GLY A 20 -12.11 -8.78 4.85
CA GLY A 20 -12.69 -7.70 5.66
C GLY A 20 -11.64 -6.85 6.38
N GLU A 21 -10.54 -7.48 6.85
CA GLU A 21 -9.44 -6.80 7.55
C GLU A 21 -8.52 -6.02 6.59
N ALA A 22 -8.50 -6.35 5.30
CA ALA A 22 -7.66 -5.67 4.35
C ALA A 22 -8.23 -4.29 3.97
N ARG A 23 -7.39 -3.26 3.90
CA ARG A 23 -7.78 -1.91 3.50
C ARG A 23 -7.77 -1.71 1.98
N SER A 24 -6.79 -2.27 1.29
CA SER A 24 -6.65 -2.16 -0.16
C SER A 24 -7.61 -3.08 -0.91
N LYS A 25 -8.30 -2.54 -1.93
CA LYS A 25 -9.15 -3.33 -2.84
C LYS A 25 -8.35 -4.42 -3.58
N LEU A 26 -7.10 -4.13 -3.93
CA LEU A 26 -6.21 -5.08 -4.58
C LEU A 26 -5.91 -6.27 -3.66
N VAL A 27 -5.55 -5.99 -2.40
CA VAL A 27 -5.28 -7.03 -1.39
C VAL A 27 -6.54 -7.84 -1.09
N LYS A 28 -7.71 -7.20 -0.97
CA LYS A 28 -8.99 -7.93 -0.82
C LYS A 28 -9.21 -8.92 -1.94
N LYS A 29 -8.99 -8.51 -3.18
CA LYS A 29 -9.10 -9.38 -4.35
C LYS A 29 -8.09 -10.53 -4.32
N GLN A 30 -6.86 -10.27 -3.90
CA GLN A 30 -5.83 -11.31 -3.73
C GLN A 30 -6.25 -12.33 -2.68
N ILE A 31 -6.71 -11.87 -1.49
CA ILE A 31 -7.18 -12.74 -0.41
C ILE A 31 -8.33 -13.64 -0.87
N LEU A 32 -9.33 -13.09 -1.56
CA LEU A 32 -10.48 -13.88 -2.04
C LEU A 32 -10.10 -14.95 -3.08
N ASN A 33 -8.93 -14.83 -3.70
CA ASN A 33 -8.39 -15.81 -4.65
C ASN A 33 -7.34 -16.76 -4.04
N LEU A 34 -7.07 -16.67 -2.73
CA LEU A 34 -6.14 -17.58 -2.07
C LEU A 34 -6.64 -19.01 -2.14
N LEU A 35 -5.72 -19.91 -2.43
CA LEU A 35 -5.95 -21.35 -2.35
C LEU A 35 -5.14 -21.94 -1.19
N PRO A 36 -5.64 -22.99 -0.54
CA PRO A 36 -4.86 -23.66 0.48
C PRO A 36 -3.57 -24.24 -0.09
N LEU A 37 -2.48 -24.03 0.62
CA LEU A 37 -1.21 -24.66 0.32
C LEU A 37 -1.23 -26.14 0.73
N SER A 38 -0.45 -26.97 0.05
CA SER A 38 -0.30 -28.39 0.34
C SER A 38 1.14 -28.82 0.64
N GLU A 39 2.11 -28.04 0.20
CA GLU A 39 3.53 -28.31 0.39
C GLU A 39 3.98 -27.85 1.78
N TYR A 40 4.56 -28.79 2.55
CA TYR A 40 4.96 -28.53 3.94
C TYR A 40 5.91 -27.34 4.08
N ASP A 41 6.91 -27.24 3.22
CA ASP A 41 7.93 -26.17 3.31
C ASP A 41 7.30 -24.81 3.07
N GLN A 42 6.40 -24.69 2.07
CA GLN A 42 5.68 -23.45 1.79
C GLN A 42 4.75 -23.05 2.94
N ILE A 43 4.04 -24.02 3.52
CA ILE A 43 3.16 -23.77 4.67
C ILE A 43 3.98 -23.27 5.86
N SER A 44 5.12 -23.92 6.14
CA SER A 44 5.99 -23.57 7.25
C SER A 44 6.57 -22.15 7.08
N GLU A 45 7.00 -21.81 5.85
CA GLU A 45 7.51 -20.47 5.54
C GLU A 45 6.44 -19.40 5.72
N GLU A 46 5.24 -19.59 5.22
CA GLU A 46 4.15 -18.61 5.34
C GLU A 46 3.66 -18.43 6.77
N LEU A 47 3.67 -19.52 7.58
CA LEU A 47 3.36 -19.44 9.01
C LEU A 47 4.45 -18.67 9.77
N GLU A 48 5.72 -18.92 9.46
CA GLU A 48 6.84 -18.19 10.07
C GLU A 48 6.79 -16.69 9.70
N ASN A 49 6.58 -16.35 8.44
CA ASN A 49 6.41 -14.97 7.97
C ASN A 49 5.28 -14.26 8.71
N THR A 50 4.16 -14.96 8.91
CA THR A 50 3.02 -14.45 9.67
C THR A 50 3.37 -14.24 11.13
N ALA A 51 4.06 -15.20 11.77
CA ALA A 51 4.48 -15.10 13.14
C ALA A 51 5.47 -13.96 13.37
N GLN A 52 6.43 -13.77 12.45
CA GLN A 52 7.35 -12.63 12.47
C GLN A 52 6.59 -11.30 12.43
N MET A 53 5.60 -11.16 11.54
CA MET A 53 4.82 -9.92 11.45
C MET A 53 3.97 -9.66 12.70
N VAL A 54 3.40 -10.69 13.31
CA VAL A 54 2.69 -10.58 14.61
C VAL A 54 3.66 -10.09 15.69
N GLY A 55 4.89 -10.62 15.74
CA GLY A 55 5.94 -10.18 16.65
C GLY A 55 6.32 -8.72 16.44
N VAL A 56 6.47 -8.27 15.18
CA VAL A 56 6.74 -6.87 14.83
C VAL A 56 5.62 -5.95 15.31
N ILE A 57 4.36 -6.26 14.99
CA ILE A 57 3.21 -5.47 15.43
C ILE A 57 3.12 -5.40 16.97
N SER A 58 3.43 -6.50 17.65
CA SER A 58 3.41 -6.54 19.12
C SER A 58 4.48 -5.64 19.77
N ARG A 59 5.63 -5.45 19.11
CA ARG A 59 6.75 -4.63 19.62
C ARG A 59 6.66 -3.17 19.20
N PHE A 60 6.30 -2.92 17.94
CA PHE A 60 6.34 -1.59 17.34
C PHE A 60 4.95 -0.94 17.21
N GLY A 61 3.88 -1.69 17.48
CA GLY A 61 2.50 -1.23 17.32
C GLY A 61 1.93 -1.46 15.92
N ASN A 62 0.67 -1.10 15.74
CA ASN A 62 -0.03 -1.26 14.47
C ASN A 62 0.52 -0.33 13.39
N ILE A 63 0.57 -0.84 12.17
CA ILE A 63 0.94 -0.07 10.99
C ILE A 63 -0.28 0.70 10.50
N ASP A 64 -0.14 2.01 10.35
CA ASP A 64 -1.16 2.82 9.68
C ASP A 64 -0.94 2.79 8.16
N LEU A 65 -1.94 2.25 7.47
CA LEU A 65 -1.95 2.12 6.01
C LEU A 65 -2.95 3.11 5.37
N PHE A 66 -3.31 4.18 6.09
CA PHE A 66 -4.15 5.22 5.52
C PHE A 66 -3.42 5.92 4.36
N GLY A 67 -4.12 6.12 3.23
CA GLY A 67 -3.50 6.70 2.02
C GLY A 67 -3.03 5.65 0.99
N LEU A 68 -3.15 4.35 1.29
CA LEU A 68 -2.97 3.30 0.28
C LEU A 68 -4.25 3.12 -0.53
N TYR A 69 -4.31 3.83 -1.66
CA TYR A 69 -5.39 3.71 -2.64
C TYR A 69 -5.04 2.69 -3.74
N ASP A 70 -6.02 2.41 -4.60
CA ASP A 70 -5.78 1.67 -5.85
C ASP A 70 -5.25 2.65 -6.92
N PHE A 71 -3.95 2.57 -7.21
CA PHE A 71 -3.26 3.44 -8.17
C PHE A 71 -3.25 2.89 -9.60
N THR A 72 -3.89 1.76 -9.87
CA THR A 72 -3.86 1.10 -11.20
C THR A 72 -4.27 2.05 -12.32
N ASN A 73 -5.35 2.80 -12.11
CA ASN A 73 -5.87 3.75 -13.10
C ASN A 73 -4.93 4.94 -13.28
N ILE A 74 -4.41 5.51 -12.19
CA ILE A 74 -3.47 6.63 -12.20
C ILE A 74 -2.21 6.24 -12.97
N ILE A 75 -1.62 5.07 -12.65
CA ILE A 75 -0.43 4.57 -13.33
C ILE A 75 -0.70 4.36 -14.83
N THR A 76 -1.85 3.76 -15.17
CA THR A 76 -2.22 3.52 -16.57
C THR A 76 -2.40 4.83 -17.34
N TYR A 77 -2.99 5.84 -16.71
CA TYR A 77 -3.22 7.14 -17.30
C TYR A 77 -1.91 7.90 -17.56
N VAL A 78 -1.02 7.94 -16.56
CA VAL A 78 0.31 8.58 -16.68
C VAL A 78 1.18 7.88 -17.74
N ARG A 79 1.15 6.54 -17.81
CA ARG A 79 1.86 5.79 -18.87
C ARG A 79 1.43 6.14 -20.28
N LYS A 80 0.23 6.68 -20.45
CA LYS A 80 -0.29 7.21 -21.72
C LYS A 80 -0.03 8.71 -21.90
N ASN A 81 0.90 9.29 -21.13
CA ASN A 81 1.22 10.71 -21.09
C ASN A 81 0.04 11.60 -20.62
N GLY A 82 -0.90 11.07 -19.84
CA GLY A 82 -1.96 11.84 -19.21
C GLY A 82 -1.40 12.71 -18.08
N ALA A 83 -1.92 13.95 -17.96
CA ALA A 83 -1.62 14.82 -16.83
C ALA A 83 -2.60 14.56 -15.69
N LEU A 84 -2.08 14.42 -14.48
CA LEU A 84 -2.91 14.22 -13.29
C LEU A 84 -3.54 15.54 -12.85
N ASP A 85 -4.76 15.47 -12.37
CA ASP A 85 -5.43 16.58 -11.71
C ASP A 85 -4.95 16.75 -10.25
N PRO A 86 -5.28 17.86 -9.57
CA PRO A 86 -4.89 18.09 -8.18
C PRO A 86 -5.36 16.98 -7.23
N TYR A 87 -6.54 16.41 -7.43
CA TYR A 87 -7.08 15.34 -6.60
C TYR A 87 -6.23 14.05 -6.69
N ASP A 88 -5.84 13.65 -7.89
CA ASP A 88 -4.98 12.49 -8.09
C ASP A 88 -3.54 12.75 -7.61
N LEU A 89 -3.03 13.99 -7.74
CA LEU A 89 -1.74 14.37 -7.17
C LEU A 89 -1.73 14.30 -5.65
N LEU A 90 -2.80 14.71 -4.97
CA LEU A 90 -2.92 14.57 -3.51
C LEU A 90 -2.92 13.09 -3.07
N LYS A 91 -3.59 12.19 -3.81
CA LYS A 91 -3.50 10.75 -3.54
C LYS A 91 -2.08 10.21 -3.70
N VAL A 92 -1.37 10.66 -4.74
CA VAL A 92 0.05 10.29 -4.92
C VAL A 92 0.88 10.81 -3.75
N ASN A 93 0.61 12.00 -3.27
CA ASN A 93 1.27 12.57 -2.10
C ASN A 93 1.02 11.74 -0.83
N ASP A 94 -0.23 11.32 -0.60
CA ASP A 94 -0.58 10.43 0.52
C ASP A 94 0.21 9.12 0.44
N LEU A 95 0.33 8.51 -0.75
CA LEU A 95 1.13 7.31 -0.97
C LEU A 95 2.61 7.55 -0.61
N LEU A 96 3.19 8.68 -1.03
CA LEU A 96 4.57 9.01 -0.74
C LEU A 96 4.81 9.20 0.76
N ARG A 97 3.88 9.87 1.46
CA ARG A 97 3.93 10.03 2.93
C ARG A 97 3.85 8.68 3.66
N VAL A 98 2.93 7.81 3.23
CA VAL A 98 2.84 6.45 3.78
C VAL A 98 4.11 5.64 3.50
N SER A 99 4.70 5.79 2.31
CA SER A 99 5.96 5.12 1.96
C SER A 99 7.12 5.57 2.87
N GLU A 100 7.22 6.86 3.19
CA GLU A 100 8.20 7.39 4.15
C GLU A 100 7.96 6.85 5.56
N TYR A 101 6.71 6.89 6.02
CA TYR A 101 6.31 6.34 7.31
C TYR A 101 6.66 4.84 7.43
N LEU A 102 6.32 4.05 6.42
CA LEU A 102 6.63 2.62 6.42
C LEU A 102 8.13 2.35 6.40
N LYS A 103 8.91 3.15 5.67
CA LYS A 103 10.37 3.04 5.65
C LYS A 103 10.98 3.31 7.02
N GLU A 104 10.50 4.33 7.72
CA GLU A 104 10.95 4.64 9.08
C GLU A 104 10.48 3.57 10.08
N TYR A 105 9.22 3.12 9.98
CA TYR A 105 8.70 2.03 10.81
C TYR A 105 9.55 0.75 10.68
N GLY A 106 9.99 0.42 9.46
CA GLY A 106 10.79 -0.78 9.18
C GLY A 106 12.25 -0.69 9.57
N LYS A 107 12.76 0.47 9.99
CA LYS A 107 14.18 0.74 10.18
C LYS A 107 14.84 -0.15 11.24
N ASP A 108 14.17 -0.34 12.36
CA ASP A 108 14.68 -1.09 13.51
C ASP A 108 14.16 -2.54 13.57
N ILE A 109 13.52 -3.01 12.49
CA ILE A 109 13.06 -4.39 12.37
C ILE A 109 14.25 -5.28 12.01
N GLU A 110 14.43 -6.35 12.76
CA GLU A 110 15.53 -7.31 12.58
C GLU A 110 15.10 -8.57 11.81
N GLU A 111 13.83 -8.94 11.83
CA GLU A 111 13.28 -10.11 11.15
C GLU A 111 13.52 -10.00 9.64
N SER A 112 14.32 -10.92 9.09
CA SER A 112 14.89 -10.81 7.74
C SER A 112 13.82 -10.64 6.64
N TYR A 113 12.78 -11.47 6.66
CA TYR A 113 11.70 -11.39 5.67
C TYR A 113 10.94 -10.05 5.74
N ILE A 114 10.55 -9.65 6.95
CA ILE A 114 9.80 -8.40 7.17
C ILE A 114 10.67 -7.19 6.83
N LYS A 115 11.92 -7.18 7.24
CA LYS A 115 12.90 -6.15 6.89
C LYS A 115 13.06 -5.98 5.38
N ASP A 116 13.12 -7.08 4.65
CA ASP A 116 13.23 -7.06 3.19
C ASP A 116 12.01 -6.44 2.53
N LEU A 117 10.79 -6.66 3.06
CA LEU A 117 9.59 -6.01 2.56
C LEU A 117 9.67 -4.48 2.71
N PHE A 118 10.09 -3.98 3.88
CA PHE A 118 10.24 -2.55 4.11
C PHE A 118 11.39 -1.95 3.30
N ASN A 119 12.49 -2.67 3.09
CA ASN A 119 13.62 -2.22 2.27
C ASN A 119 13.26 -2.03 0.80
N ARG A 120 12.30 -2.77 0.27
CA ARG A 120 11.79 -2.62 -1.11
C ARG A 120 10.95 -1.36 -1.32
N ILE A 121 10.53 -0.69 -0.24
CA ILE A 121 9.75 0.54 -0.35
C ILE A 121 10.67 1.67 -0.82
N ASN A 122 10.31 2.27 -1.94
CA ASN A 122 10.98 3.45 -2.46
C ASN A 122 10.23 4.71 -2.04
N THR A 123 10.97 5.69 -1.56
CA THR A 123 10.46 7.03 -1.24
C THR A 123 10.90 8.01 -2.33
N ASN A 124 10.14 9.08 -2.52
CA ASN A 124 10.53 10.15 -3.42
C ASN A 124 10.19 11.52 -2.79
N GLU A 125 11.09 12.00 -1.97
CA GLU A 125 10.94 13.25 -1.25
C GLU A 125 10.82 14.46 -2.20
N PHE A 126 11.54 14.42 -3.34
CA PHE A 126 11.46 15.50 -4.33
C PHE A 126 10.03 15.65 -4.88
N ILE A 127 9.42 14.56 -5.35
CA ILE A 127 8.05 14.61 -5.90
C ILE A 127 7.05 15.01 -4.80
N LYS A 128 7.20 14.47 -3.59
CA LYS A 128 6.33 14.82 -2.46
C LYS A 128 6.38 16.33 -2.18
N ASN A 129 7.58 16.89 -2.07
CA ASN A 129 7.77 18.32 -1.77
C ASN A 129 7.24 19.21 -2.91
N GLU A 130 7.38 18.80 -4.17
CA GLU A 130 6.82 19.53 -5.31
C GLU A 130 5.29 19.52 -5.31
N ILE A 131 4.67 18.40 -4.93
CA ILE A 131 3.20 18.35 -4.77
C ILE A 131 2.76 19.21 -3.59
N ASP A 132 3.41 19.08 -2.42
CA ASP A 132 3.09 19.87 -1.22
C ASP A 132 3.22 21.38 -1.48
N ARG A 133 4.22 21.79 -2.28
CA ARG A 133 4.41 23.19 -2.65
C ARG A 133 3.38 23.71 -3.64
N SER A 134 2.90 22.84 -4.54
CA SER A 134 2.12 23.27 -5.71
C SER A 134 0.63 23.10 -5.52
N ILE A 135 0.17 22.18 -4.69
CA ILE A 135 -1.24 21.81 -4.53
C ILE A 135 -1.68 22.11 -3.09
N ILE A 136 -2.61 23.03 -2.92
CA ILE A 136 -3.18 23.39 -1.61
C ILE A 136 -4.36 22.47 -1.29
N SER A 137 -5.25 22.28 -2.26
CA SER A 137 -6.44 21.42 -2.13
C SER A 137 -6.85 20.81 -3.47
N GLN A 138 -7.93 20.06 -3.48
CA GLN A 138 -8.48 19.46 -4.72
C GLN A 138 -8.84 20.51 -5.78
N ASP A 139 -9.21 21.70 -5.34
CA ASP A 139 -9.72 22.78 -6.18
C ASP A 139 -8.75 23.98 -6.23
N GLU A 140 -7.60 23.91 -5.53
CA GLU A 140 -6.72 25.06 -5.37
C GLU A 140 -5.25 24.70 -5.61
N ILE A 141 -4.66 25.42 -6.55
CA ILE A 141 -3.23 25.39 -6.87
C ILE A 141 -2.55 26.61 -6.25
N ALA A 142 -1.41 26.40 -5.60
CA ALA A 142 -0.64 27.46 -4.95
C ALA A 142 -0.15 28.51 -5.98
N ASP A 143 -0.17 29.77 -5.59
CA ASP A 143 0.28 30.87 -6.44
C ASP A 143 1.75 30.75 -6.88
N ASN A 144 2.56 30.06 -6.07
CA ASN A 144 3.97 29.80 -6.33
C ASN A 144 4.23 28.42 -7.00
N ALA A 145 3.18 27.74 -7.49
CA ALA A 145 3.32 26.44 -8.15
C ALA A 145 4.18 26.53 -9.44
N SER A 146 4.08 27.64 -10.17
CA SER A 146 5.00 27.94 -11.28
C SER A 146 5.42 29.40 -11.27
N ARG A 147 6.50 29.74 -12.03
CA ARG A 147 6.93 31.13 -12.21
C ARG A 147 5.89 31.94 -12.95
N GLU A 148 5.27 31.33 -13.97
CA GLU A 148 4.23 31.95 -14.80
C GLU A 148 3.01 32.30 -13.94
N LEU A 149 2.55 31.36 -13.12
CA LEU A 149 1.38 31.56 -12.25
C LEU A 149 1.61 32.70 -11.25
N ARG A 150 2.82 32.74 -10.63
CA ARG A 150 3.20 33.80 -9.68
C ARG A 150 3.26 35.19 -10.32
N ASN A 151 3.51 35.29 -11.63
CA ASN A 151 3.55 36.58 -12.33
C ASN A 151 2.18 37.07 -12.79
N ILE A 152 1.16 36.19 -12.81
CA ILE A 152 -0.19 36.49 -13.25
C ILE A 152 -1.12 36.83 -12.09
N ARG A 153 -0.83 36.29 -10.92
CA ARG A 153 -1.55 36.57 -9.67
C ARG A 153 -0.76 37.50 -8.74
#